data_79d560af40708efca8ec72f7cca96357
#
_entry.id   79d560af40708efca8ec72f7cca96357
#
_cell.length_a   1.000
_cell.length_b   1.000
_cell.length_c   1.000
_cell.angle_alpha   90.00
_cell.angle_beta   90.00
_cell.angle_gamma   90.00
#
_symmetry.space_group_name_H-M   'P 1'
#
loop_
_entity.id
_entity.type
_entity.pdbx_description
1 polymer ?
#
loop_
_entity_poly.entity_id
_entity_poly.type
_entity_poly.pdbx_seq_one_letter_code
_entity_poly.pdbx_strand_id
1 'polypeptide(L)'
;MEENKDYNPSQYEDDDRMEAPKSAKSIRGYQTIIVILAVILAALSILYFNIHRQQQEEYDLLLVDRDSIKSNLSHLMEDFDNLQISNDSISQSLGLERSRADSLMERLTKERSWSYAKIKKYEKEIGTMRTIMRGYLRQIDSLNTLNKNLIKENV
;
A
#
# COMPACT_ATOMS: atom_id res chain seq x y z
N MET A 1 48.99 61.60 -78.04
CA MET A 1 49.57 61.36 -76.70
C MET A 1 48.51 60.57 -75.90
N GLU A 2 48.38 59.31 -76.11
CA GLU A 2 48.93 58.08 -75.56
C GLU A 2 49.20 58.16 -74.11
N GLU A 3 48.39 57.42 -73.35
CA GLU A 3 48.82 56.72 -72.17
C GLU A 3 48.03 55.43 -72.02
N ASN A 4 48.78 54.42 -72.36
CA ASN A 4 48.45 53.03 -72.23
C ASN A 4 48.47 52.66 -70.77
N LYS A 5 47.28 52.27 -70.20
CA LYS A 5 47.20 51.80 -68.83
C LYS A 5 47.25 50.28 -68.87
N ASP A 6 48.36 49.79 -68.38
CA ASP A 6 48.70 48.40 -68.24
C ASP A 6 47.55 47.62 -67.48
N TYR A 7 47.00 46.70 -68.22
CA TYR A 7 46.09 45.68 -67.74
C TYR A 7 46.93 44.56 -67.10
N ASN A 8 46.90 44.44 -65.81
CA ASN A 8 47.52 43.37 -65.06
C ASN A 8 46.51 42.30 -64.68
N PRO A 9 46.52 41.11 -65.37
CA PRO A 9 45.57 40.03 -65.18
C PRO A 9 45.79 39.14 -63.99
N SER A 10 46.70 39.46 -63.05
CA SER A 10 47.07 38.63 -61.94
C SER A 10 46.42 38.97 -60.61
N GLN A 11 45.29 39.73 -60.60
CA GLN A 11 44.66 40.16 -59.41
C GLN A 11 43.25 39.56 -59.17
N TYR A 12 42.92 38.46 -59.87
CA TYR A 12 41.74 37.63 -59.59
C TYR A 12 42.20 36.21 -59.20
N GLU A 13 43.05 36.08 -58.17
CA GLU A 13 43.24 34.81 -57.50
C GLU A 13 42.26 34.69 -56.40
N ASP A 14 41.24 33.89 -56.65
CA ASP A 14 40.64 32.90 -55.79
C ASP A 14 40.58 33.21 -54.29
N ASP A 15 39.50 33.82 -53.90
CA ASP A 15 39.04 33.74 -52.56
C ASP A 15 37.75 32.86 -52.42
N ASP A 16 37.61 31.89 -53.33
CA ASP A 16 36.67 30.79 -53.19
C ASP A 16 37.26 29.64 -52.37
N ARG A 17 37.79 29.95 -51.17
CA ARG A 17 37.87 28.95 -50.13
C ARG A 17 36.49 28.74 -49.62
N MET A 18 35.75 27.81 -50.24
CA MET A 18 34.61 27.17 -49.61
C MET A 18 35.06 26.65 -48.24
N GLU A 19 34.76 27.41 -47.21
CA GLU A 19 34.82 26.89 -45.86
C GLU A 19 33.87 25.68 -45.78
N ALA A 20 34.42 24.48 -45.75
CA ALA A 20 33.67 23.27 -45.50
C ALA A 20 32.86 23.47 -44.19
N PRO A 21 31.59 23.10 -44.18
CA PRO A 21 30.72 23.36 -43.03
C PRO A 21 31.27 22.69 -41.77
N LYS A 22 31.68 23.50 -40.80
CA LYS A 22 32.12 23.04 -39.47
C LYS A 22 31.02 22.34 -38.66
N SER A 23 29.93 21.92 -39.30
CA SER A 23 28.74 21.39 -38.67
C SER A 23 28.78 19.88 -38.34
N ALA A 24 29.69 19.10 -38.95
CA ALA A 24 29.75 17.66 -38.76
C ALA A 24 30.17 17.21 -37.32
N LYS A 25 30.95 18.04 -36.62
CA LYS A 25 31.34 17.76 -35.22
C LYS A 25 30.22 18.09 -34.21
N SER A 26 29.39 19.07 -34.50
CA SER A 26 28.24 19.47 -33.68
C SER A 26 27.16 18.40 -33.74
N ILE A 27 26.86 17.83 -34.89
CA ILE A 27 25.79 16.82 -35.09
C ILE A 27 26.12 15.53 -34.33
N ARG A 28 27.37 15.10 -34.26
CA ARG A 28 27.79 13.92 -33.50
C ARG A 28 27.63 14.16 -31.97
N GLY A 29 27.91 15.38 -31.50
CA GLY A 29 27.72 15.77 -30.13
C GLY A 29 26.23 15.71 -29.70
N TYR A 30 25.32 16.21 -30.56
CA TYR A 30 23.88 16.11 -30.28
C TYR A 30 23.35 14.68 -30.28
N GLN A 31 23.86 13.83 -31.19
CA GLN A 31 23.49 12.42 -31.23
C GLN A 31 23.90 11.68 -29.95
N THR A 32 25.10 11.91 -29.42
CA THR A 32 25.52 11.30 -28.15
C THR A 32 24.70 11.79 -26.97
N ILE A 33 24.35 13.07 -26.90
CA ILE A 33 23.49 13.62 -25.85
C ILE A 33 22.09 13.00 -25.91
N ILE A 34 21.49 12.85 -27.10
CA ILE A 34 20.19 12.25 -27.30
C ILE A 34 20.19 10.78 -26.85
N VAL A 35 21.23 10.02 -27.17
CA VAL A 35 21.37 8.61 -26.74
C VAL A 35 21.48 8.52 -25.22
N ILE A 36 22.30 9.36 -24.60
CA ILE A 36 22.43 9.40 -23.14
C ILE A 36 21.09 9.75 -22.48
N LEU A 37 20.38 10.74 -23.02
CA LEU A 37 19.06 11.15 -22.50
C LEU A 37 18.03 10.03 -22.66
N ALA A 38 18.03 9.31 -23.78
CA ALA A 38 17.17 8.16 -23.99
C ALA A 38 17.45 7.02 -23.02
N VAL A 39 18.73 6.73 -22.72
CA VAL A 39 19.12 5.72 -21.72
C VAL A 39 18.66 6.13 -20.32
N ILE A 40 18.83 7.40 -19.95
CA ILE A 40 18.36 7.91 -18.64
C ILE A 40 16.84 7.80 -18.53
N LEU A 41 16.10 8.19 -19.58
CA LEU A 41 14.64 8.07 -19.61
C LEU A 41 14.17 6.60 -19.52
N ALA A 42 14.85 5.69 -20.21
CA ALA A 42 14.57 4.27 -20.10
C ALA A 42 14.82 3.73 -18.68
N ALA A 43 15.93 4.10 -18.06
CA ALA A 43 16.25 3.73 -16.69
C ALA A 43 15.20 4.28 -15.69
N LEU A 44 14.83 5.55 -15.82
CA LEU A 44 13.79 6.17 -14.99
C LEU A 44 12.42 5.51 -15.18
N SER A 45 12.08 5.12 -16.42
CA SER A 45 10.82 4.42 -16.70
C SER A 45 10.78 3.04 -16.05
N ILE A 46 11.89 2.30 -16.05
CA ILE A 46 12.00 0.99 -15.37
C ILE A 46 11.88 1.16 -13.87
N LEU A 47 12.56 2.15 -13.28
CA LEU A 47 12.47 2.44 -11.85
C LEU A 47 11.04 2.85 -11.46
N TYR A 48 10.40 3.73 -12.23
CA TYR A 48 9.02 4.15 -11.99
C TYR A 48 8.05 2.97 -12.06
N PHE A 49 8.20 2.10 -13.07
CA PHE A 49 7.37 0.92 -13.23
C PHE A 49 7.56 -0.08 -12.07
N ASN A 50 8.80 -0.27 -11.60
CA ASN A 50 9.11 -1.16 -10.49
C ASN A 50 8.53 -0.65 -9.16
N ILE A 51 8.66 0.66 -8.88
CA ILE A 51 8.09 1.30 -7.69
C ILE A 51 6.56 1.23 -7.73
N HIS A 52 5.96 1.50 -8.89
CA HIS A 52 4.50 1.46 -9.03
C HIS A 52 3.95 0.04 -8.84
N ARG A 53 4.66 -0.97 -9.30
CA ARG A 53 4.30 -2.37 -9.13
C ARG A 53 4.37 -2.82 -7.66
N GLN A 54 5.42 -2.44 -6.94
CA GLN A 54 5.53 -2.70 -5.51
C GLN A 54 4.39 -2.06 -4.71
N GLN A 55 4.02 -0.82 -5.03
CA GLN A 55 2.90 -0.14 -4.37
C GLN A 55 1.56 -0.84 -4.61
N GLN A 56 1.33 -1.40 -5.79
CA GLN A 56 0.11 -2.17 -6.07
C GLN A 56 0.08 -3.49 -5.29
N GLU A 57 1.18 -4.23 -5.24
CA GLU A 57 1.28 -5.48 -4.47
C GLU A 57 1.07 -5.24 -2.97
N GLU A 58 1.64 -4.17 -2.40
CA GLU A 58 1.40 -3.78 -1.01
C GLU A 58 -0.07 -3.38 -0.76
N TYR A 59 -0.70 -2.71 -1.72
CA TYR A 59 -2.10 -2.33 -1.62
C TYR A 59 -3.04 -3.54 -1.66
N ASP A 60 -2.76 -4.48 -2.54
CA ASP A 60 -3.54 -5.73 -2.66
C ASP A 60 -3.41 -6.59 -1.40
N LEU A 61 -2.21 -6.69 -0.81
CA LEU A 61 -1.99 -7.36 0.46
C LEU A 61 -2.77 -6.69 1.60
N LEU A 62 -2.77 -5.35 1.67
CA LEU A 62 -3.56 -4.61 2.67
C LEU A 62 -5.06 -4.83 2.51
N LEU A 63 -5.56 -5.00 1.28
CA LEU A 63 -6.97 -5.32 1.04
C LEU A 63 -7.32 -6.73 1.52
N VAL A 64 -6.45 -7.71 1.28
CA VAL A 64 -6.61 -9.09 1.78
C VAL A 64 -6.59 -9.11 3.31
N ASP A 65 -5.66 -8.42 3.94
CA ASP A 65 -5.57 -8.31 5.39
C ASP A 65 -6.81 -7.63 5.99
N ARG A 66 -7.31 -6.56 5.36
CA ARG A 66 -8.56 -5.90 5.74
C ARG A 66 -9.75 -6.85 5.72
N ASP A 67 -9.89 -7.63 4.65
CA ASP A 67 -11.01 -8.56 4.49
C ASP A 67 -10.90 -9.73 5.48
N SER A 68 -9.68 -10.20 5.77
CA SER A 68 -9.39 -11.16 6.82
C SER A 68 -9.79 -10.63 8.19
N ILE A 69 -9.47 -9.38 8.52
CA ILE A 69 -9.85 -8.73 9.79
C ILE A 69 -11.37 -8.64 9.91
N LYS A 70 -12.07 -8.22 8.87
CA LYS A 70 -13.54 -8.15 8.85
C LYS A 70 -14.17 -9.52 9.07
N SER A 71 -13.66 -10.55 8.39
CA SER A 71 -14.12 -11.93 8.54
C SER A 71 -13.89 -12.44 9.96
N ASN A 72 -12.70 -12.22 10.51
CA ASN A 72 -12.35 -12.61 11.88
C ASN A 72 -13.25 -11.94 12.93
N LEU A 73 -13.60 -10.67 12.71
CA LEU A 73 -14.49 -9.94 13.58
C LEU A 73 -15.94 -10.44 13.46
N SER A 74 -16.39 -10.74 12.22
CA SER A 74 -17.72 -11.31 11.98
C SER A 74 -17.89 -12.65 12.68
N HIS A 75 -16.91 -13.54 12.59
CA HIS A 75 -16.92 -14.82 13.31
C HIS A 75 -16.93 -14.62 14.82
N LEU A 76 -16.16 -13.65 15.33
CA LEU A 76 -16.16 -13.35 16.75
C LEU A 76 -17.54 -12.83 17.23
N MET A 77 -18.21 -12.03 16.42
CA MET A 77 -19.57 -11.54 16.70
C MET A 77 -20.58 -12.68 16.71
N GLU A 78 -20.49 -13.61 15.77
CA GLU A 78 -21.31 -14.83 15.72
C GLU A 78 -21.07 -15.70 16.96
N ASP A 79 -19.81 -15.85 17.39
CA ASP A 79 -19.46 -16.58 18.61
C ASP A 79 -20.12 -15.94 19.84
N PHE A 80 -20.14 -14.59 19.94
CA PHE A 80 -20.85 -13.88 21.01
C PHE A 80 -22.35 -14.13 20.98
N ASP A 81 -22.98 -14.12 19.80
CA ASP A 81 -24.42 -14.31 19.63
C ASP A 81 -24.85 -15.75 19.95
N ASN A 82 -23.96 -16.72 19.71
CA ASN A 82 -24.21 -18.14 19.98
C ASN A 82 -24.03 -18.53 21.47
N LEU A 83 -23.48 -17.64 22.31
CA LEU A 83 -23.32 -17.88 23.74
C LEU A 83 -24.64 -17.77 24.46
N GLN A 84 -25.27 -18.91 24.77
CA GLN A 84 -26.43 -18.98 25.66
C GLN A 84 -26.00 -18.90 27.13
N ILE A 85 -26.39 -17.86 27.82
CA ILE A 85 -25.95 -17.56 29.18
C ILE A 85 -27.16 -17.39 30.11
N SER A 86 -27.18 -18.18 31.18
CA SER A 86 -28.18 -18.11 32.24
C SER A 86 -27.79 -17.19 33.39
N ASN A 87 -26.60 -16.59 33.33
CA ASN A 87 -26.09 -15.70 34.39
C ASN A 87 -26.15 -14.23 33.92
N ASP A 88 -26.96 -13.42 34.57
CA ASP A 88 -27.24 -12.02 34.23
C ASP A 88 -25.99 -11.15 34.17
N SER A 89 -25.05 -11.32 35.10
CA SER A 89 -23.83 -10.52 35.18
C SER A 89 -22.89 -10.82 33.99
N ILE A 90 -22.73 -12.09 33.60
CA ILE A 90 -21.94 -12.52 32.47
C ILE A 90 -22.64 -12.09 31.18
N SER A 91 -23.96 -12.23 31.09
CA SER A 91 -24.77 -11.80 29.96
C SER A 91 -24.63 -10.30 29.70
N GLN A 92 -24.68 -9.47 30.71
CA GLN A 92 -24.49 -8.03 30.59
C GLN A 92 -23.07 -7.69 30.11
N SER A 93 -22.04 -8.33 30.64
CA SER A 93 -20.66 -8.11 30.27
C SER A 93 -20.39 -8.52 28.83
N LEU A 94 -20.95 -9.64 28.38
CA LEU A 94 -20.88 -10.08 26.98
C LEU A 94 -21.62 -9.14 26.04
N GLY A 95 -22.77 -8.60 26.44
CA GLY A 95 -23.50 -7.59 25.68
C GLY A 95 -22.65 -6.33 25.45
N LEU A 96 -21.87 -5.90 26.45
CA LEU A 96 -20.93 -4.80 26.30
C LEU A 96 -19.80 -5.12 25.29
N GLU A 97 -19.20 -6.31 25.37
CA GLU A 97 -18.15 -6.73 24.44
C GLU A 97 -18.71 -6.92 23.01
N ARG A 98 -19.94 -7.42 22.89
CA ARG A 98 -20.64 -7.50 21.60
C ARG A 98 -20.84 -6.11 20.99
N SER A 99 -21.28 -5.13 21.78
CA SER A 99 -21.43 -3.73 21.36
C SER A 99 -20.11 -3.09 20.94
N ARG A 100 -19.00 -3.45 21.62
CA ARG A 100 -17.65 -3.02 21.20
C ARG A 100 -17.25 -3.63 19.85
N ALA A 101 -17.58 -4.90 19.62
CA ALA A 101 -17.34 -5.56 18.34
C ALA A 101 -18.14 -4.90 17.22
N ASP A 102 -19.41 -4.54 17.45
CA ASP A 102 -20.22 -3.78 16.49
C ASP A 102 -19.60 -2.43 16.15
N SER A 103 -19.18 -1.68 17.18
CA SER A 103 -18.51 -0.39 16.99
C SER A 103 -17.19 -0.53 16.21
N LEU A 104 -16.46 -1.61 16.44
CA LEU A 104 -15.24 -1.91 15.69
C LEU A 104 -15.55 -2.24 14.24
N MET A 105 -16.58 -3.05 13.97
CA MET A 105 -17.04 -3.37 12.62
C MET A 105 -17.47 -2.11 11.86
N GLU A 106 -18.18 -1.20 12.52
CA GLU A 106 -18.57 0.08 11.93
C GLU A 106 -17.34 0.92 11.55
N ARG A 107 -16.35 1.03 12.46
CA ARG A 107 -15.09 1.73 12.18
C ARG A 107 -14.33 1.10 11.01
N LEU A 108 -14.23 -0.23 10.98
CA LEU A 108 -13.60 -0.97 9.88
C LEU A 108 -14.30 -0.73 8.54
N THR A 109 -15.62 -0.65 8.56
CA THR A 109 -16.41 -0.43 7.34
C THR A 109 -16.28 0.99 6.81
N LYS A 110 -16.16 1.98 7.71
CA LYS A 110 -15.99 3.40 7.36
C LYS A 110 -14.54 3.80 7.05
N GLU A 111 -13.58 2.94 7.33
CA GLU A 111 -12.16 3.24 7.11
C GLU A 111 -11.87 3.34 5.60
N ARG A 112 -11.42 4.52 5.17
CA ARG A 112 -11.12 4.81 3.76
C ARG A 112 -9.64 4.65 3.42
N SER A 113 -8.76 4.82 4.40
CA SER A 113 -7.32 4.73 4.21
C SER A 113 -6.74 3.60 5.06
N TRP A 114 -6.31 2.54 4.43
CA TRP A 114 -5.67 1.41 5.08
C TRP A 114 -4.16 1.57 5.13
N SER A 115 -3.56 1.09 6.21
CA SER A 115 -2.11 1.00 6.39
C SER A 115 -1.79 -0.18 7.29
N TYR A 116 -0.57 -0.70 7.20
CA TYR A 116 -0.10 -1.81 8.03
C TYR A 116 -0.25 -1.52 9.54
N ALA A 117 -0.01 -0.28 9.97
CA ALA A 117 -0.19 0.11 11.36
C ALA A 117 -1.65 0.03 11.82
N LYS A 118 -2.61 0.39 10.94
CA LYS A 118 -4.05 0.25 11.23
C LYS A 118 -4.46 -1.21 11.26
N ILE A 119 -3.99 -2.03 10.32
CA ILE A 119 -4.21 -3.48 10.32
C ILE A 119 -3.79 -4.08 11.66
N LYS A 120 -2.55 -3.85 12.08
CA LYS A 120 -2.05 -4.36 13.38
C LYS A 120 -2.83 -3.85 14.58
N LYS A 121 -3.28 -2.60 14.56
CA LYS A 121 -4.13 -2.05 15.63
C LYS A 121 -5.44 -2.83 15.73
N TYR A 122 -6.13 -3.06 14.61
CA TYR A 122 -7.40 -3.78 14.59
C TYR A 122 -7.24 -5.26 14.95
N GLU A 123 -6.20 -5.92 14.48
CA GLU A 123 -5.85 -7.30 14.91
C GLU A 123 -5.69 -7.39 16.43
N LYS A 124 -4.98 -6.43 17.02
CA LYS A 124 -4.80 -6.37 18.47
C LYS A 124 -6.13 -6.18 19.21
N GLU A 125 -7.01 -5.29 18.74
CA GLU A 125 -8.33 -5.06 19.33
C GLU A 125 -9.17 -6.34 19.27
N ILE A 126 -9.22 -7.03 18.12
CA ILE A 126 -9.94 -8.31 17.94
C ILE A 126 -9.32 -9.40 18.81
N GLY A 127 -7.99 -9.49 18.88
CA GLY A 127 -7.29 -10.44 19.75
C GLY A 127 -7.63 -10.25 21.23
N THR A 128 -7.76 -9.00 21.67
CA THR A 128 -8.18 -8.66 23.04
C THR A 128 -9.61 -9.12 23.30
N MET A 129 -10.56 -8.80 22.40
CA MET A 129 -11.95 -9.24 22.52
C MET A 129 -12.08 -10.77 22.55
N ARG A 130 -11.34 -11.47 21.72
CA ARG A 130 -11.29 -12.94 21.71
C ARG A 130 -10.75 -13.51 23.03
N THR A 131 -9.78 -12.86 23.64
CA THR A 131 -9.24 -13.26 24.95
C THR A 131 -10.27 -13.06 26.05
N ILE A 132 -10.99 -11.95 26.03
CA ILE A 132 -12.08 -11.66 26.99
C ILE A 132 -13.19 -12.70 26.83
N MET A 133 -13.64 -12.98 25.60
CA MET A 133 -14.66 -13.99 25.33
C MET A 133 -14.27 -15.37 25.87
N ARG A 134 -13.02 -15.81 25.64
CA ARG A 134 -12.51 -17.08 26.22
C ARG A 134 -12.50 -17.07 27.74
N GLY A 135 -12.31 -15.89 28.35
CA GLY A 135 -12.43 -15.71 29.79
C GLY A 135 -13.86 -16.01 30.29
N TYR A 136 -14.86 -15.43 29.61
CA TYR A 136 -16.27 -15.68 29.96
C TYR A 136 -16.68 -17.12 29.70
N LEU A 137 -16.25 -17.75 28.61
CA LEU A 137 -16.49 -19.18 28.38
C LEU A 137 -16.00 -20.03 29.55
N ARG A 138 -14.79 -19.81 30.04
CA ARG A 138 -14.25 -20.53 31.19
C ARG A 138 -15.07 -20.31 32.46
N GLN A 139 -15.58 -19.10 32.68
CA GLN A 139 -16.45 -18.79 33.83
C GLN A 139 -17.77 -19.54 33.70
N ILE A 140 -18.40 -19.58 32.55
CA ILE A 140 -19.62 -20.32 32.26
C ILE A 140 -19.44 -21.80 32.55
N ASP A 141 -18.36 -22.40 32.02
CA ASP A 141 -18.04 -23.82 32.25
C ASP A 141 -17.83 -24.13 33.72
N SER A 142 -17.14 -23.23 34.45
CA SER A 142 -16.93 -23.35 35.90
C SER A 142 -18.28 -23.31 36.67
N LEU A 143 -19.16 -22.35 36.33
CA LEU A 143 -20.47 -22.25 36.93
C LEU A 143 -21.35 -23.45 36.63
N ASN A 144 -21.33 -23.96 35.40
CA ASN A 144 -22.08 -25.16 35.02
C ASN A 144 -21.59 -26.40 35.77
N THR A 145 -20.28 -26.51 35.97
CA THR A 145 -19.68 -27.61 36.72
C THR A 145 -20.09 -27.52 38.21
N LEU A 146 -20.03 -26.32 38.79
CA LEU A 146 -20.45 -26.09 40.19
C LEU A 146 -21.93 -26.44 40.38
N ASN A 147 -22.80 -25.98 39.47
CA ASN A 147 -24.24 -26.29 39.53
C ASN A 147 -24.48 -27.80 39.44
N LYS A 148 -23.82 -28.53 38.56
CA LYS A 148 -23.92 -29.99 38.46
C LYS A 148 -23.51 -30.70 39.77
N ASN A 149 -22.44 -30.22 40.43
CA ASN A 149 -21.98 -30.78 41.68
C ASN A 149 -22.95 -30.50 42.82
N LEU A 150 -23.48 -29.26 42.92
CA LEU A 150 -24.50 -28.91 43.94
C LEU A 150 -25.79 -29.73 43.77
N ILE A 151 -26.23 -30.00 42.54
CA ILE A 151 -27.39 -30.86 42.29
C ILE A 151 -27.12 -32.29 42.77
N LYS A 152 -25.92 -32.83 42.56
CA LYS A 152 -25.56 -34.17 43.04
C LYS A 152 -25.45 -34.29 44.54
N GLU A 153 -25.03 -33.21 45.22
CA GLU A 153 -24.93 -33.20 46.71
C GLU A 153 -26.30 -33.04 47.40
N ASN A 154 -27.31 -32.54 46.68
CA ASN A 154 -28.66 -32.30 47.23
C ASN A 154 -29.65 -33.44 46.90
N VAL A 155 -29.18 -34.51 46.25
CA VAL A 155 -29.98 -35.73 45.95
C VAL A 155 -29.46 -36.87 46.80
#